data_2a1192b0bcb6f65e329149912b42567c
#
_entry.id   2a1192b0bcb6f65e329149912b42567c
#
_cell.length_a   1.000
_cell.length_b   1.000
_cell.length_c   1.000
_cell.angle_alpha   90.00
_cell.angle_beta   90.00
_cell.angle_gamma   90.00
#
_symmetry.space_group_name_H-M   'P 1'
#
loop_
_entity.id
_entity.type
_entity.pdbx_description
1 polymer ?
#
loop_
_entity_poly.entity_id
_entity_poly.type
_entity_poly.pdbx_seq_one_letter_code
_entity_poly.pdbx_strand_id
1 'polypeptide(L)'
;KAIRRQRQMCIRDRLVMLLGCTLLPLPLKFDIRGWTEMHPLNGPAWSLYYEYIGNILYALFVRKFNKVALSVLVFVAGCFTVYRCLTAPAGDIVGGWALNWEQQYVGMVRLMYPFFGGLLLSRLGWLIRLEKRAFWWCSLLIVVVLSIPRIGGEDGYWMNGLYEAFCIICVFPVIVSMGAGGKVTGKRSTAVCKFLGDISYPIYITHYPLVYTYTAWVCNNNATMVEGIPVSYTHLRAHETVLDL
;
A
#
# COMPACT_ATOMS: atom_id res chain seq x y z
N LYS A 1 7.14 42.96 -1.27
CA LYS A 1 7.00 41.71 -2.07
C LYS A 1 7.23 40.45 -1.19
N ALA A 2 8.20 40.42 -0.28
CA ALA A 2 8.50 39.28 0.61
C ALA A 2 7.32 38.92 1.50
N ILE A 3 6.69 39.85 2.21
CA ILE A 3 5.54 39.65 3.08
C ILE A 3 4.34 39.04 2.32
N ARG A 4 4.13 39.44 1.08
CA ARG A 4 3.05 38.91 0.24
C ARG A 4 3.31 37.45 -0.16
N ARG A 5 4.56 37.08 -0.47
CA ARG A 5 4.96 35.69 -0.73
C ARG A 5 4.80 34.82 0.52
N GLN A 6 5.21 35.34 1.66
CA GLN A 6 5.10 34.62 2.94
C GLN A 6 3.65 34.37 3.34
N ARG A 7 2.75 35.34 3.15
CA ARG A 7 1.30 35.15 3.36
C ARG A 7 0.70 34.12 2.41
N GLN A 8 1.10 34.12 1.14
CA GLN A 8 0.62 33.14 0.15
C GLN A 8 1.11 31.71 0.49
N MET A 9 2.34 31.57 0.97
CA MET A 9 2.84 30.27 1.47
C MET A 9 2.01 29.78 2.65
N CYS A 10 1.76 30.62 3.67
CA CYS A 10 0.97 30.23 4.83
C CYS A 10 -0.48 29.83 4.49
N ILE A 11 -1.11 30.52 3.52
CA ILE A 11 -2.46 30.18 3.07
C ILE A 11 -2.46 28.84 2.33
N ARG A 12 -1.47 28.61 1.45
CA ARG A 12 -1.28 27.38 0.73
C ARG A 12 -1.08 26.20 1.68
N ASP A 13 -0.22 26.34 2.67
CA ASP A 13 0.09 25.29 3.63
C ASP A 13 -1.12 24.92 4.49
N ARG A 14 -1.90 25.92 4.92
CA ARG A 14 -3.18 25.67 5.62
C ARG A 14 -4.19 24.94 4.75
N LEU A 15 -4.31 25.31 3.49
CA LEU A 15 -5.21 24.66 2.53
C LEU A 15 -4.79 23.21 2.30
N VAL A 16 -3.49 22.96 2.10
CA VAL A 16 -2.92 21.61 1.96
C VAL A 16 -3.20 20.77 3.19
N MET A 17 -3.07 21.35 4.39
CA MET A 17 -3.36 20.68 5.65
C MET A 17 -4.84 20.30 5.78
N LEU A 18 -5.75 21.22 5.48
CA LEU A 18 -7.20 20.98 5.53
C LEU A 18 -7.64 19.93 4.51
N LEU A 19 -7.19 20.05 3.27
CA LEU A 19 -7.52 19.08 2.21
C LEU A 19 -6.86 17.72 2.47
N GLY A 20 -5.64 17.70 3.01
CA GLY A 20 -4.94 16.45 3.39
C GLY A 20 -5.72 15.61 4.42
N CYS A 21 -6.48 16.26 5.30
CA CYS A 21 -7.34 15.57 6.26
C CYS A 21 -8.57 14.89 5.60
N THR A 22 -8.94 15.27 4.38
CA THR A 22 -10.08 14.69 3.67
C THR A 22 -9.72 13.47 2.83
N LEU A 23 -8.45 13.11 2.73
CA LEU A 23 -7.91 12.07 1.82
C LEU A 23 -8.19 12.33 0.34
N LEU A 24 -8.61 13.54 -0.02
CA LEU A 24 -8.76 13.94 -1.42
C LEU A 24 -7.38 14.25 -2.02
N PRO A 25 -7.14 13.83 -3.27
CA PRO A 25 -5.87 14.08 -3.92
C PRO A 25 -5.68 15.58 -4.17
N LEU A 26 -4.49 16.07 -3.89
CA LEU A 26 -4.12 17.46 -4.13
C LEU A 26 -3.56 17.63 -5.54
N PRO A 27 -4.02 18.65 -6.30
CA PRO A 27 -3.42 18.97 -7.57
C PRO A 27 -1.92 19.28 -7.42
N LEU A 28 -1.10 18.92 -8.42
CA LEU A 28 0.36 19.07 -8.41
C LEU A 28 0.84 20.50 -8.08
N LYS A 29 0.07 21.53 -8.42
CA LYS A 29 0.37 22.92 -8.06
C LYS A 29 0.45 23.19 -6.54
N PHE A 30 -0.11 22.28 -5.74
CA PHE A 30 -0.06 22.35 -4.27
C PHE A 30 0.97 21.40 -3.67
N ASP A 31 1.78 20.75 -4.50
CA ASP A 31 2.89 19.95 -4.01
C ASP A 31 3.88 20.85 -3.26
N ILE A 32 4.05 20.56 -1.97
CA ILE A 32 4.94 21.31 -1.07
C ILE A 32 6.31 20.64 -0.93
N ARG A 33 6.45 19.41 -1.47
CA ARG A 33 7.69 18.62 -1.36
C ARG A 33 8.47 18.52 -2.66
N GLY A 34 7.83 18.74 -3.80
CA GLY A 34 8.44 18.55 -5.10
C GLY A 34 8.47 17.09 -5.59
N TRP A 35 7.79 16.17 -4.92
CA TRP A 35 7.80 14.75 -5.26
C TRP A 35 6.64 14.31 -6.15
N THR A 36 5.82 15.24 -6.59
CA THR A 36 4.63 14.98 -7.41
C THR A 36 3.60 14.06 -6.76
N GLU A 37 3.65 13.89 -5.45
CA GLU A 37 2.71 13.07 -4.69
C GLU A 37 1.34 13.73 -4.56
N MET A 38 0.27 12.94 -4.72
CA MET A 38 -1.10 13.43 -4.53
C MET A 38 -1.46 13.70 -3.06
N HIS A 39 -0.67 13.15 -2.11
CA HIS A 39 -0.84 13.35 -0.67
C HIS A 39 0.48 13.80 -0.03
N PRO A 40 0.88 15.08 -0.23
CA PRO A 40 2.20 15.56 0.17
C PRO A 40 2.46 15.57 1.68
N LEU A 41 1.42 15.51 2.53
CA LEU A 41 1.56 15.43 3.99
C LEU A 41 1.77 14.01 4.49
N ASN A 42 1.21 13.03 3.79
CA ASN A 42 1.28 11.63 4.16
C ASN A 42 1.30 10.78 2.90
N GLY A 43 2.49 10.52 2.36
CA GLY A 43 2.67 9.78 1.11
C GLY A 43 1.80 8.53 1.02
N PRO A 44 1.84 7.58 1.99
CA PRO A 44 1.04 6.35 1.95
C PRO A 44 -0.48 6.53 1.88
N ALA A 45 -1.01 7.71 2.17
CA ALA A 45 -2.45 7.96 2.09
C ALA A 45 -3.06 7.77 0.69
N TRP A 46 -2.22 7.68 -0.36
CA TRP A 46 -2.67 7.34 -1.70
C TRP A 46 -3.43 5.99 -1.75
N SER A 47 -3.04 5.01 -0.95
CA SER A 47 -3.73 3.71 -0.94
C SER A 47 -5.11 3.80 -0.29
N LEU A 48 -5.28 4.63 0.73
CA LEU A 48 -6.59 4.92 1.34
C LEU A 48 -7.53 5.62 0.36
N TYR A 49 -6.99 6.50 -0.48
CA TYR A 49 -7.77 7.12 -1.56
C TYR A 49 -8.33 6.07 -2.52
N TYR A 50 -7.54 5.09 -2.96
CA TYR A 50 -8.04 4.00 -3.80
C TYR A 50 -9.00 3.08 -3.06
N GLU A 51 -8.76 2.79 -1.78
CA GLU A 51 -9.71 2.03 -0.96
C GLU A 51 -11.07 2.76 -0.88
N TYR A 52 -11.06 4.09 -0.77
CA TYR A 52 -12.26 4.91 -0.81
C TYR A 52 -12.99 4.77 -2.14
N ILE A 53 -12.28 4.81 -3.27
CA ILE A 53 -12.83 4.54 -4.61
C ILE A 53 -13.43 3.13 -4.66
N GLY A 54 -12.73 2.11 -4.16
CA GLY A 54 -13.22 0.73 -4.11
C GLY A 54 -14.54 0.61 -3.36
N ASN A 55 -14.66 1.26 -2.21
CA ASN A 55 -15.89 1.29 -1.42
C ASN A 55 -17.04 2.01 -2.15
N ILE A 56 -16.76 3.11 -2.84
CA ILE A 56 -17.76 3.82 -3.67
C ILE A 56 -18.23 2.91 -4.81
N LEU A 57 -17.31 2.29 -5.55
CA LEU A 57 -17.63 1.36 -6.63
C LEU A 57 -18.46 0.17 -6.11
N TYR A 58 -18.11 -0.36 -4.95
CA TYR A 58 -18.89 -1.39 -4.29
C TYR A 58 -20.31 -0.90 -3.97
N ALA A 59 -20.45 0.24 -3.32
CA ALA A 59 -21.74 0.77 -2.90
C ALA A 59 -22.67 1.09 -4.06
N LEU A 60 -22.14 1.64 -5.16
CA LEU A 60 -22.94 2.06 -6.29
C LEU A 60 -23.29 0.91 -7.24
N PHE A 61 -22.35 0.02 -7.51
CA PHE A 61 -22.45 -0.97 -8.59
C PHE A 61 -22.30 -2.41 -8.11
N VAL A 62 -21.18 -2.76 -7.50
CA VAL A 62 -20.74 -4.15 -7.31
C VAL A 62 -21.59 -4.89 -6.28
N ARG A 63 -22.21 -4.19 -5.34
CA ARG A 63 -23.15 -4.79 -4.37
C ARG A 63 -24.30 -5.54 -5.05
N LYS A 64 -24.71 -5.11 -6.26
CA LYS A 64 -25.79 -5.70 -7.06
C LYS A 64 -25.34 -6.87 -7.94
N PHE A 65 -24.05 -7.09 -8.07
CA PHE A 65 -23.51 -8.15 -8.92
C PHE A 65 -23.82 -9.51 -8.31
N ASN A 66 -24.23 -10.45 -9.17
CA ASN A 66 -24.30 -11.85 -8.82
C ASN A 66 -22.85 -12.45 -8.78
N LYS A 67 -22.73 -13.70 -8.33
CA LYS A 67 -21.43 -14.37 -8.21
C LYS A 67 -20.67 -14.45 -9.55
N VAL A 68 -21.40 -14.66 -10.65
CA VAL A 68 -20.81 -14.77 -12.00
C VAL A 68 -20.23 -13.43 -12.45
N ALA A 69 -21.03 -12.35 -12.36
CA ALA A 69 -20.56 -11.01 -12.74
C ALA A 69 -19.36 -10.57 -11.91
N LEU A 70 -19.36 -10.87 -10.60
CA LEU A 70 -18.23 -10.57 -9.73
C LEU A 70 -17.00 -11.41 -10.10
N SER A 71 -17.17 -12.70 -10.44
CA SER A 71 -16.07 -13.56 -10.89
C SER A 71 -15.45 -13.04 -12.19
N VAL A 72 -16.27 -12.59 -13.15
CA VAL A 72 -15.78 -11.98 -14.39
C VAL A 72 -15.00 -10.70 -14.11
N LEU A 73 -15.51 -9.83 -13.23
CA LEU A 73 -14.81 -8.61 -12.83
C LEU A 73 -13.43 -8.93 -12.23
N VAL A 74 -13.38 -9.87 -11.29
CA VAL A 74 -12.12 -10.29 -10.62
C VAL A 74 -11.15 -10.93 -11.60
N PHE A 75 -11.65 -11.76 -12.52
CA PHE A 75 -10.83 -12.38 -13.57
C PHE A 75 -10.19 -11.32 -14.47
N VAL A 76 -10.99 -10.37 -14.97
CA VAL A 76 -10.49 -9.28 -15.82
C VAL A 76 -9.49 -8.42 -15.06
N ALA A 77 -9.79 -8.06 -13.81
CA ALA A 77 -8.85 -7.32 -12.96
C ALA A 77 -7.54 -8.10 -12.74
N GLY A 78 -7.62 -9.41 -12.53
CA GLY A 78 -6.46 -10.30 -12.43
C GLY A 78 -5.60 -10.30 -13.69
N CYS A 79 -6.21 -10.35 -14.88
CA CYS A 79 -5.49 -10.23 -16.15
C CYS A 79 -4.73 -8.90 -16.27
N PHE A 80 -5.34 -7.78 -15.89
CA PHE A 80 -4.66 -6.49 -15.87
C PHE A 80 -3.51 -6.45 -14.86
N THR A 81 -3.68 -7.08 -13.69
CA THR A 81 -2.62 -7.20 -12.69
C THR A 81 -1.43 -7.99 -13.22
N VAL A 82 -1.67 -9.17 -13.81
CA VAL A 82 -0.61 -10.00 -14.41
C VAL A 82 0.08 -9.25 -15.56
N TYR A 83 -0.70 -8.65 -16.45
CA TYR A 83 -0.16 -7.86 -17.57
C TYR A 83 0.76 -6.75 -17.04
N ARG A 84 0.33 -6.00 -16.03
CA ARG A 84 1.14 -4.91 -15.45
C ARG A 84 2.42 -5.43 -14.79
N CYS A 85 2.35 -6.52 -14.02
CA CYS A 85 3.53 -7.14 -13.42
C CYS A 85 4.58 -7.55 -14.46
N LEU A 86 4.14 -8.12 -15.59
CA LEU A 86 5.04 -8.61 -16.63
C LEU A 86 5.60 -7.51 -17.54
N THR A 87 4.88 -6.40 -17.71
CA THR A 87 5.26 -5.30 -18.61
C THR A 87 5.89 -4.12 -17.90
N ALA A 88 5.94 -4.13 -16.55
CA ALA A 88 6.55 -3.08 -15.79
C ALA A 88 8.06 -3.01 -16.01
N PRO A 89 8.65 -1.82 -16.25
CA PRO A 89 10.09 -1.68 -16.50
C PRO A 89 10.98 -2.25 -15.38
N ALA A 90 10.51 -2.18 -14.13
CA ALA A 90 11.22 -2.71 -12.97
C ALA A 90 10.74 -4.11 -12.53
N GLY A 91 9.84 -4.73 -13.28
CA GLY A 91 9.27 -6.04 -12.91
C GLY A 91 8.49 -6.00 -11.61
N ASP A 92 7.76 -4.90 -11.36
CA ASP A 92 6.94 -4.74 -10.16
C ASP A 92 5.67 -3.94 -10.45
N ILE A 93 4.73 -3.97 -9.51
CA ILE A 93 3.48 -3.22 -9.58
C ILE A 93 3.55 -1.93 -8.73
N VAL A 94 4.74 -1.44 -8.46
CA VAL A 94 4.95 -0.23 -7.65
C VAL A 94 4.40 1.00 -8.37
N GLY A 95 3.66 1.85 -7.65
CA GLY A 95 3.05 3.06 -8.19
C GLY A 95 1.68 3.37 -7.58
N GLY A 96 1.06 4.45 -8.04
CA GLY A 96 -0.26 4.87 -7.60
C GLY A 96 -0.29 6.15 -6.77
N TRP A 97 0.84 6.78 -6.50
CA TRP A 97 0.93 7.94 -5.59
C TRP A 97 0.85 9.30 -6.27
N ALA A 98 0.86 9.39 -7.60
CA ALA A 98 0.80 10.64 -8.34
C ALA A 98 -0.45 10.76 -9.22
N LEU A 99 -0.84 11.98 -9.57
CA LEU A 99 -2.04 12.27 -10.36
C LEU A 99 -1.84 12.16 -11.89
N ASN A 100 -0.70 11.66 -12.36
CA ASN A 100 -0.52 11.39 -13.78
C ASN A 100 -1.27 10.12 -14.19
N TRP A 101 -1.59 9.99 -15.47
CA TRP A 101 -2.39 8.89 -16.00
C TRP A 101 -1.79 7.51 -15.71
N GLU A 102 -0.48 7.38 -15.86
CA GLU A 102 0.22 6.11 -15.63
C GLU A 102 0.09 5.66 -14.16
N GLN A 103 0.33 6.55 -13.22
CA GLN A 103 0.22 6.26 -11.80
C GLN A 103 -1.22 5.97 -11.39
N GLN A 104 -2.20 6.68 -11.97
CA GLN A 104 -3.61 6.41 -11.71
C GLN A 104 -4.02 5.03 -12.24
N TYR A 105 -3.54 4.64 -13.41
CA TYR A 105 -3.74 3.29 -13.96
C TYR A 105 -3.17 2.22 -13.01
N VAL A 106 -1.92 2.39 -12.57
CA VAL A 106 -1.28 1.45 -11.62
C VAL A 106 -2.06 1.36 -10.32
N GLY A 107 -2.48 2.49 -9.75
CA GLY A 107 -3.27 2.51 -8.53
C GLY A 107 -4.61 1.79 -8.67
N MET A 108 -5.31 1.95 -9.79
CA MET A 108 -6.54 1.21 -10.08
C MET A 108 -6.30 -0.29 -10.24
N VAL A 109 -5.25 -0.71 -10.93
CA VAL A 109 -4.89 -2.13 -11.04
C VAL A 109 -4.61 -2.73 -9.67
N ARG A 110 -3.88 -2.02 -8.80
CA ARG A 110 -3.59 -2.43 -7.41
C ARG A 110 -4.83 -2.50 -6.52
N LEU A 111 -5.87 -1.72 -6.84
CA LEU A 111 -7.14 -1.75 -6.13
C LEU A 111 -8.03 -2.91 -6.58
N MET A 112 -8.27 -3.03 -7.90
CA MET A 112 -9.39 -3.79 -8.43
C MET A 112 -9.31 -5.28 -8.09
N TYR A 113 -8.17 -5.92 -8.30
CA TYR A 113 -8.04 -7.35 -8.05
C TYR A 113 -8.09 -7.70 -6.56
N PRO A 114 -7.26 -7.13 -5.67
CA PRO A 114 -7.27 -7.51 -4.26
C PRO A 114 -8.59 -7.19 -3.57
N PHE A 115 -9.17 -6.03 -3.83
CA PHE A 115 -10.39 -5.58 -3.18
C PHE A 115 -11.60 -6.43 -3.58
N PHE A 116 -11.83 -6.59 -4.87
CA PHE A 116 -12.98 -7.37 -5.36
C PHE A 116 -12.73 -8.88 -5.31
N GLY A 117 -11.48 -9.33 -5.37
CA GLY A 117 -11.07 -10.71 -5.09
C GLY A 117 -11.38 -11.12 -3.67
N GLY A 118 -11.08 -10.28 -2.69
CA GLY A 118 -11.47 -10.49 -1.29
C GLY A 118 -12.98 -10.57 -1.10
N LEU A 119 -13.74 -9.69 -1.78
CA LEU A 119 -15.19 -9.73 -1.79
C LEU A 119 -15.75 -11.02 -2.42
N LEU A 120 -15.17 -11.46 -3.54
CA LEU A 120 -15.56 -12.72 -4.19
C LEU A 120 -15.30 -13.91 -3.29
N LEU A 121 -14.12 -13.97 -2.66
CA LEU A 121 -13.73 -15.01 -1.71
C LEU A 121 -14.75 -15.11 -0.57
N SER A 122 -15.17 -13.99 -0.02
CA SER A 122 -16.20 -13.90 1.02
C SER A 122 -17.55 -14.40 0.52
N ARG A 123 -18.00 -13.99 -0.68
CA ARG A 123 -19.30 -14.40 -1.24
C ARG A 123 -19.36 -15.88 -1.63
N LEU A 124 -18.23 -16.46 -2.03
CA LEU A 124 -18.12 -17.88 -2.34
C LEU A 124 -18.04 -18.75 -1.08
N GLY A 125 -17.62 -18.15 0.04
CA GLY A 125 -17.40 -18.88 1.29
C GLY A 125 -16.18 -19.81 1.23
N TRP A 126 -15.24 -19.54 0.32
CA TRP A 126 -14.02 -20.34 0.15
C TRP A 126 -12.99 -19.97 1.21
N LEU A 127 -13.31 -20.36 2.46
CA LEU A 127 -12.44 -20.12 3.59
C LEU A 127 -11.76 -21.41 4.01
N ILE A 128 -10.43 -21.37 4.11
CA ILE A 128 -9.63 -22.49 4.61
C ILE A 128 -9.74 -22.49 6.13
N ARG A 129 -10.46 -23.49 6.68
CA ARG A 129 -10.70 -23.60 8.10
C ARG A 129 -9.52 -24.27 8.79
N LEU A 130 -8.72 -23.49 9.48
CA LEU A 130 -7.66 -23.97 10.35
C LEU A 130 -8.14 -23.89 11.80
N GLU A 131 -8.25 -25.04 12.45
CA GLU A 131 -8.73 -25.09 13.84
C GLU A 131 -7.74 -24.52 14.85
N LYS A 132 -6.44 -24.56 14.54
CA LYS A 132 -5.37 -24.10 15.44
C LYS A 132 -4.25 -23.42 14.66
N ARG A 133 -3.60 -22.40 15.29
CA ARG A 133 -2.39 -21.76 14.83
C ARG A 133 -2.49 -21.00 13.47
N ALA A 134 -3.70 -20.65 13.01
CA ALA A 134 -3.89 -19.94 11.75
C ALA A 134 -3.03 -18.67 11.68
N PHE A 135 -2.98 -17.86 12.76
CA PHE A 135 -2.13 -16.68 12.87
C PHE A 135 -0.65 -16.98 12.57
N TRP A 136 -0.09 -18.01 13.19
CA TRP A 136 1.33 -18.36 13.02
C TRP A 136 1.67 -18.83 11.61
N TRP A 137 0.78 -19.64 11.01
CA TRP A 137 0.95 -20.08 9.62
C TRP A 137 0.85 -18.93 8.64
N CYS A 138 -0.13 -18.03 8.78
CA CYS A 138 -0.25 -16.86 7.95
C CYS A 138 0.97 -15.94 8.10
N SER A 139 1.43 -15.69 9.34
CA SER A 139 2.62 -14.89 9.59
C SER A 139 3.88 -15.50 8.97
N LEU A 140 4.08 -16.80 9.12
CA LEU A 140 5.22 -17.52 8.53
C LEU A 140 5.19 -17.41 7.00
N LEU A 141 4.04 -17.64 6.38
CA LEU A 141 3.91 -17.54 4.92
C LEU A 141 4.19 -16.13 4.42
N ILE A 142 3.69 -15.09 5.12
CA ILE A 142 4.00 -13.70 4.77
C ILE A 142 5.50 -13.43 4.87
N VAL A 143 6.14 -13.84 5.96
CA VAL A 143 7.60 -13.66 6.14
C VAL A 143 8.37 -14.36 5.03
N VAL A 144 8.04 -15.62 4.73
CA VAL A 144 8.72 -16.39 3.65
C VAL A 144 8.56 -15.68 2.31
N VAL A 145 7.33 -15.31 1.94
CA VAL A 145 7.04 -14.66 0.65
C VAL A 145 7.76 -13.32 0.52
N LEU A 146 7.77 -12.51 1.58
CA LEU A 146 8.41 -11.19 1.55
C LEU A 146 9.94 -11.26 1.72
N SER A 147 10.50 -12.37 2.16
CA SER A 147 11.95 -12.55 2.32
C SER A 147 12.65 -13.01 1.05
N ILE A 148 11.91 -13.36 0.00
CA ILE A 148 12.53 -13.77 -1.26
C ILE A 148 13.16 -12.54 -1.93
N PRO A 149 14.49 -12.56 -2.16
CA PRO A 149 15.17 -11.44 -2.78
C PRO A 149 14.75 -11.30 -4.25
N ARG A 150 14.93 -10.12 -4.82
CA ARG A 150 14.78 -9.92 -6.26
C ARG A 150 15.79 -10.78 -7.02
N ILE A 151 15.32 -11.44 -8.06
CA ILE A 151 16.06 -12.41 -8.86
C ILE A 151 16.41 -11.76 -10.20
N GLY A 152 17.65 -11.96 -10.64
CA GLY A 152 18.11 -11.50 -11.95
C GLY A 152 18.37 -9.98 -11.99
N GLY A 153 19.40 -9.53 -12.65
CA GLY A 153 19.69 -8.12 -12.91
C GLY A 153 18.66 -7.48 -13.85
N GLU A 154 19.06 -6.46 -14.61
CA GLU A 154 18.19 -5.72 -15.52
C GLU A 154 17.48 -6.62 -16.55
N ASP A 155 18.13 -7.66 -17.02
CA ASP A 155 17.54 -8.64 -17.98
C ASP A 155 16.54 -9.62 -17.34
N GLY A 156 16.49 -9.68 -16.00
CA GLY A 156 15.64 -10.61 -15.23
C GLY A 156 14.38 -10.01 -14.63
N TYR A 157 14.04 -8.78 -14.93
CA TYR A 157 12.88 -8.10 -14.30
C TYR A 157 11.54 -8.83 -14.53
N TRP A 158 11.36 -9.48 -15.67
CA TRP A 158 10.14 -10.26 -15.93
C TRP A 158 9.94 -11.42 -14.94
N MET A 159 11.04 -12.00 -14.40
CA MET A 159 10.95 -13.06 -13.38
C MET A 159 10.40 -12.52 -12.06
N ASN A 160 10.81 -11.32 -11.68
CA ASN A 160 10.26 -10.64 -10.51
C ASN A 160 8.79 -10.33 -10.72
N GLY A 161 8.41 -9.83 -11.91
CA GLY A 161 7.02 -9.59 -12.28
C GLY A 161 6.16 -10.85 -12.24
N LEU A 162 6.70 -11.99 -12.71
CA LEU A 162 6.01 -13.27 -12.63
C LEU A 162 5.83 -13.73 -11.19
N TYR A 163 6.86 -13.60 -10.37
CA TYR A 163 6.80 -13.91 -8.94
C TYR A 163 5.77 -13.03 -8.22
N GLU A 164 5.79 -11.72 -8.45
CA GLU A 164 4.84 -10.78 -7.86
C GLU A 164 3.40 -11.09 -8.30
N ALA A 165 3.18 -11.35 -9.60
CA ALA A 165 1.88 -11.78 -10.12
C ALA A 165 1.40 -13.08 -9.45
N PHE A 166 2.26 -14.07 -9.31
CA PHE A 166 1.93 -15.32 -8.62
C PHE A 166 1.55 -15.07 -7.16
N CYS A 167 2.31 -14.24 -6.45
CA CYS A 167 2.01 -13.89 -5.05
C CYS A 167 0.66 -13.20 -4.94
N ILE A 168 0.36 -12.22 -5.80
CA ILE A 168 -0.89 -11.45 -5.74
C ILE A 168 -2.09 -12.33 -6.12
N ILE A 169 -1.97 -13.12 -7.18
CA ILE A 169 -3.10 -13.89 -7.71
C ILE A 169 -3.38 -15.17 -6.92
N CYS A 170 -2.34 -15.84 -6.42
CA CYS A 170 -2.49 -17.15 -5.79
C CYS A 170 -2.19 -17.11 -4.27
N VAL A 171 -1.02 -16.60 -3.89
CA VAL A 171 -0.53 -16.77 -2.51
C VAL A 171 -1.30 -15.91 -1.51
N PHE A 172 -1.47 -14.62 -1.79
CA PHE A 172 -2.19 -13.71 -0.87
C PHE A 172 -3.67 -14.08 -0.70
N PRO A 173 -4.45 -14.46 -1.73
CA PRO A 173 -5.81 -14.97 -1.53
C PRO A 173 -5.88 -16.22 -0.63
N VAL A 174 -4.89 -17.13 -0.73
CA VAL A 174 -4.79 -18.28 0.15
C VAL A 174 -4.52 -17.85 1.59
N ILE A 175 -3.55 -16.95 1.81
CA ILE A 175 -3.25 -16.43 3.15
C ILE A 175 -4.48 -15.72 3.76
N VAL A 176 -5.17 -14.90 2.98
CA VAL A 176 -6.41 -14.23 3.41
C VAL A 176 -7.50 -15.24 3.75
N SER A 177 -7.69 -16.27 2.92
CA SER A 177 -8.64 -17.35 3.15
C SER A 177 -8.33 -18.12 4.44
N MET A 178 -7.05 -18.42 4.69
CA MET A 178 -6.60 -19.07 5.93
C MET A 178 -6.78 -18.17 7.15
N GLY A 179 -6.47 -16.89 7.03
CA GLY A 179 -6.63 -15.91 8.11
C GLY A 179 -8.10 -15.69 8.50
N ALA A 180 -8.96 -15.53 7.48
CA ALA A 180 -10.38 -15.30 7.67
C ALA A 180 -11.15 -16.56 8.13
N GLY A 181 -10.72 -17.75 7.68
CA GLY A 181 -11.34 -19.03 8.06
C GLY A 181 -10.76 -19.66 9.33
N GLY A 182 -9.61 -19.20 9.78
CA GLY A 182 -8.86 -19.78 10.87
C GLY A 182 -9.35 -19.34 12.26
N LYS A 183 -9.12 -20.20 13.25
CA LYS A 183 -9.40 -19.89 14.65
C LYS A 183 -8.11 -19.57 15.39
N VAL A 184 -8.13 -18.48 16.14
CA VAL A 184 -7.06 -18.14 17.07
C VAL A 184 -7.42 -18.75 18.43
N THR A 185 -6.60 -19.70 18.90
CA THR A 185 -6.82 -20.37 20.17
C THR A 185 -5.81 -19.92 21.23
N GLY A 186 -6.27 -19.73 22.45
CA GLY A 186 -5.45 -19.32 23.58
C GLY A 186 -5.52 -17.82 23.90
N LYS A 187 -5.67 -17.51 25.19
CA LYS A 187 -5.83 -16.12 25.68
C LYS A 187 -4.72 -15.17 25.21
N ARG A 188 -3.45 -15.63 25.24
CA ARG A 188 -2.30 -14.81 24.82
C ARG A 188 -2.32 -14.49 23.31
N SER A 189 -2.53 -15.53 22.47
CA SER A 189 -2.58 -15.33 21.01
C SER A 189 -3.74 -14.43 20.61
N THR A 190 -4.91 -14.59 21.23
CA THR A 190 -6.06 -13.73 20.97
C THR A 190 -5.79 -12.28 21.39
N ALA A 191 -5.15 -12.06 22.54
CA ALA A 191 -4.79 -10.72 23.00
C ALA A 191 -3.77 -10.05 22.05
N VAL A 192 -2.75 -10.78 21.60
CA VAL A 192 -1.76 -10.30 20.63
C VAL A 192 -2.41 -9.96 19.29
N CYS A 193 -3.24 -10.86 18.74
CA CYS A 193 -3.92 -10.60 17.46
C CYS A 193 -4.84 -9.38 17.56
N LYS A 194 -5.58 -9.24 18.66
CA LYS A 194 -6.44 -8.08 18.89
C LYS A 194 -5.60 -6.81 18.97
N PHE A 195 -4.56 -6.80 19.79
CA PHE A 195 -3.66 -5.63 19.92
C PHE A 195 -3.07 -5.23 18.57
N LEU A 196 -2.51 -6.18 17.79
CA LEU A 196 -1.95 -5.91 16.47
C LEU A 196 -3.00 -5.38 15.49
N GLY A 197 -4.23 -5.91 15.55
CA GLY A 197 -5.35 -5.40 14.75
C GLY A 197 -5.72 -3.96 15.13
N ASP A 198 -5.85 -3.69 16.43
CA ASP A 198 -6.24 -2.38 16.95
C ASP A 198 -5.21 -1.28 16.62
N ILE A 199 -3.90 -1.61 16.60
CA ILE A 199 -2.83 -0.65 16.32
C ILE A 199 -2.46 -0.55 14.82
N SER A 200 -2.90 -1.49 13.97
CA SER A 200 -2.47 -1.56 12.55
C SER A 200 -2.83 -0.29 11.78
N TYR A 201 -4.06 0.17 11.89
CA TYR A 201 -4.53 1.37 11.20
C TYR A 201 -3.93 2.68 11.76
N PRO A 202 -3.90 2.92 13.09
CA PRO A 202 -3.16 4.05 13.65
C PRO A 202 -1.69 4.10 13.22
N ILE A 203 -0.97 2.98 13.27
CA ILE A 203 0.42 2.92 12.79
C ILE A 203 0.50 3.26 11.31
N TYR A 204 -0.38 2.70 10.48
CA TYR A 204 -0.38 2.98 9.04
C TYR A 204 -0.53 4.47 8.72
N ILE A 205 -1.38 5.18 9.45
CA ILE A 205 -1.57 6.62 9.23
C ILE A 205 -0.42 7.46 9.78
N THR A 206 0.15 7.07 10.93
CA THR A 206 1.08 7.92 11.67
C THR A 206 2.55 7.65 11.39
N HIS A 207 2.93 6.48 10.85
CA HIS A 207 4.34 6.11 10.68
C HIS A 207 5.10 7.04 9.75
N TYR A 208 4.50 7.49 8.66
CA TYR A 208 5.19 8.28 7.65
C TYR A 208 5.58 9.69 8.15
N PRO A 209 4.70 10.46 8.78
CA PRO A 209 5.08 11.69 9.47
C PRO A 209 6.20 11.49 10.49
N LEU A 210 6.18 10.37 11.25
CA LEU A 210 7.24 10.04 12.19
C LEU A 210 8.57 9.74 11.48
N VAL A 211 8.52 8.99 10.38
CA VAL A 211 9.71 8.70 9.55
C VAL A 211 10.31 10.00 9.01
N TYR A 212 9.49 10.93 8.51
CA TYR A 212 10.00 12.22 8.02
C TYR A 212 10.66 13.03 9.12
N THR A 213 10.06 13.10 10.31
CA THR A 213 10.64 13.80 11.45
C THR A 213 11.97 13.17 11.86
N TYR A 214 12.01 11.85 11.90
CA TYR A 214 13.21 11.09 12.21
C TYR A 214 14.32 11.28 11.17
N THR A 215 14.00 11.20 9.88
CA THR A 215 14.97 11.42 8.80
C THR A 215 15.53 12.84 8.86
N ALA A 216 14.68 13.85 9.06
CA ALA A 216 15.12 15.22 9.24
C ALA A 216 16.07 15.37 10.44
N TRP A 217 15.77 14.69 11.55
CA TRP A 217 16.65 14.68 12.72
C TRP A 217 18.01 14.04 12.42
N VAL A 218 18.03 12.86 11.75
CA VAL A 218 19.27 12.17 11.35
C VAL A 218 20.13 13.07 10.46
N CYS A 219 19.53 13.69 9.43
CA CYS A 219 20.25 14.58 8.51
C CYS A 219 20.81 15.82 9.22
N ASN A 220 20.03 16.43 10.12
CA ASN A 220 20.44 17.66 10.83
C ASN A 220 21.52 17.41 11.87
N ASN A 221 21.61 16.22 12.44
CA ASN A 221 22.58 15.88 13.49
C ASN A 221 23.76 15.07 12.97
N ASN A 222 23.86 14.79 11.67
CA ASN A 222 24.86 13.91 11.06
C ASN A 222 24.98 12.59 11.85
N ALA A 223 23.84 12.03 12.27
CA ALA A 223 23.80 10.84 13.09
C ALA A 223 24.39 9.64 12.35
N THR A 224 25.19 8.83 13.07
CA THR A 224 25.78 7.63 12.49
C THR A 224 24.72 6.57 12.19
N MET A 225 25.06 5.61 11.30
CA MET A 225 24.15 4.50 10.99
C MET A 225 23.70 3.72 12.23
N VAL A 226 24.56 3.59 13.23
CA VAL A 226 24.26 2.87 14.48
C VAL A 226 23.23 3.65 15.32
N GLU A 227 23.28 4.97 15.31
CA GLU A 227 22.32 5.84 15.99
C GLU A 227 21.01 5.96 15.21
N GLY A 228 21.07 5.73 13.90
CA GLY A 228 19.94 5.78 12.96
C GLY A 228 19.25 4.44 12.70
N ILE A 229 19.71 3.36 13.27
CA ILE A 229 19.27 2.01 12.97
C ILE A 229 17.85 1.86 13.46
N PRO A 230 16.91 1.86 13.69
CA PRO A 230 15.92 0.81 13.40
C PRO A 230 14.86 1.10 12.34
N VAL A 231 14.80 2.27 11.78
CA VAL A 231 13.63 2.60 10.93
C VAL A 231 14.00 2.93 9.48
N SER A 232 15.27 3.16 9.22
CA SER A 232 15.67 3.88 8.01
C SER A 232 16.06 3.03 6.82
N TYR A 233 16.33 1.75 6.96
CA TYR A 233 16.90 0.98 5.85
C TYR A 233 15.98 0.83 4.65
N THR A 234 14.69 0.74 4.87
CA THR A 234 13.69 0.64 3.80
C THR A 234 13.29 2.00 3.22
N HIS A 235 13.40 3.07 4.00
CA HIS A 235 12.96 4.40 3.58
C HIS A 235 14.09 5.31 3.13
N LEU A 236 15.33 5.13 3.64
CA LEU A 236 16.49 5.90 3.18
C LEU A 236 16.84 5.62 1.72
N ARG A 237 16.70 4.40 1.24
CA ARG A 237 16.90 4.08 -0.18
C ARG A 237 15.90 4.77 -1.12
N ALA A 238 14.70 5.02 -0.66
CA ALA A 238 13.72 5.80 -1.41
C ALA A 238 14.05 7.30 -1.43
N HIS A 239 14.92 7.76 -0.52
CA HIS A 239 15.27 9.17 -0.34
C HIS A 239 16.68 9.53 -0.79
N GLU A 240 17.54 8.57 -1.16
CA GLU A 240 18.87 8.86 -1.72
C GLU A 240 18.80 9.74 -2.98
N THR A 241 17.71 9.65 -3.73
CA THR A 241 17.47 10.50 -4.90
C THR A 241 17.07 11.95 -4.58
N VAL A 242 16.83 12.29 -3.32
CA VAL A 242 16.41 13.63 -2.88
C VAL A 242 17.55 14.42 -2.26
N LEU A 243 18.65 13.78 -1.88
CA LEU A 243 19.82 14.44 -1.32
C LEU A 243 20.84 14.89 -2.38
N ASP A 244 20.64 14.51 -3.64
CA ASP A 244 21.47 14.94 -4.79
C ASP A 244 20.90 16.20 -5.50
N LEU A 245 19.98 16.93 -4.89
CA LEU A 245 19.48 18.23 -5.27
C LEU A 245 19.76 19.27 -4.19
#